data_b560bb9f6c2e069575303e22dd054e63
#
_entry.id   b560bb9f6c2e069575303e22dd054e63
#
_cell.length_a   1.000
_cell.length_b   1.000
_cell.length_c   1.000
_cell.angle_alpha   90.00
_cell.angle_beta   90.00
_cell.angle_gamma   90.00
#
_symmetry.space_group_name_H-M   'P 1'
#
loop_
_entity.id
_entity.type
_entity.pdbx_description
1 polymer ?
#
loop_
_entity_poly.entity_id
_entity_poly.type
_entity_poly.pdbx_seq_one_letter_code
_entity_poly.pdbx_strand_id
1 'polypeptide(L)'
;MDRLTVVLVHGLEGSSGSRYILGLAARTWAAGFHVVRMNMRNCGGTDHLTPTLYNSALSGDVGAVVSHFAQHRGLRRVALVGYSMGGNLVLKLAGEWGRKEPLCAVAAVCPAIDLAAGSDALHLLMNRGYEWHFLRGLMRRYRLKAKLYPRIFEPDVGPVRSLREFDDKIVARYCGFRDADDYYYRAAAVRVVHNIAVPAFILRAMDDPFIRFTTETRSALNANPNVTLVETAHGGHCAYLADAPGDDIHWAEATIVRYLDAINSPHHGS
;
A
#
# COMPACT_ATOMS: atom_id res chain seq x y z
N MET A 1 0.28 -7.27 -26.30
CA MET A 1 1.58 -7.22 -25.56
C MET A 1 1.46 -8.14 -24.36
N ASP A 2 2.17 -9.30 -24.37
CA ASP A 2 2.04 -10.31 -23.30
C ASP A 2 3.02 -10.08 -22.15
N ARG A 3 3.77 -8.97 -22.18
CA ARG A 3 4.76 -8.62 -21.16
C ARG A 3 4.06 -8.18 -19.87
N LEU A 4 4.50 -8.73 -18.74
CA LEU A 4 3.98 -8.36 -17.42
C LEU A 4 4.20 -6.86 -17.16
N THR A 5 3.14 -6.16 -16.76
CA THR A 5 3.20 -4.79 -16.29
C THR A 5 3.11 -4.73 -14.78
N VAL A 6 4.05 -4.07 -14.15
CA VAL A 6 4.11 -3.90 -12.70
C VAL A 6 3.63 -2.50 -12.33
N VAL A 7 2.55 -2.40 -11.57
CA VAL A 7 2.03 -1.13 -11.04
C VAL A 7 2.50 -0.98 -9.60
N LEU A 8 3.27 0.08 -9.34
CA LEU A 8 3.86 0.37 -8.04
C LEU A 8 3.05 1.41 -7.28
N VAL A 9 2.65 1.08 -6.03
CA VAL A 9 1.83 1.92 -5.15
C VAL A 9 2.62 2.28 -3.88
N HIS A 10 2.83 3.57 -3.68
CA HIS A 10 3.63 4.09 -2.57
C HIS A 10 2.90 4.03 -1.22
N GLY A 11 3.61 4.26 -0.11
CA GLY A 11 3.08 4.36 1.24
C GLY A 11 2.51 5.73 1.58
N LEU A 12 2.12 5.89 2.86
CA LEU A 12 1.59 7.13 3.41
C LEU A 12 2.55 8.30 3.15
N GLU A 13 2.01 9.45 2.70
CA GLU A 13 2.76 10.68 2.37
C GLU A 13 3.85 10.50 1.29
N GLY A 14 3.90 9.36 0.61
CA GLY A 14 4.81 9.11 -0.51
C GLY A 14 4.32 9.68 -1.84
N SER A 15 5.04 9.30 -2.90
CA SER A 15 4.70 9.63 -4.28
C SER A 15 5.36 8.64 -5.25
N SER A 16 5.05 8.76 -6.54
CA SER A 16 5.76 8.05 -7.61
C SER A 16 7.26 8.39 -7.67
N GLY A 17 7.69 9.48 -7.02
CA GLY A 17 9.08 9.91 -6.89
C GLY A 17 9.77 9.46 -5.60
N SER A 18 9.12 8.72 -4.71
CA SER A 18 9.75 8.18 -3.50
C SER A 18 10.92 7.25 -3.84
N ARG A 19 12.02 7.32 -3.09
CA ARG A 19 13.28 6.60 -3.39
C ARG A 19 13.07 5.10 -3.58
N TYR A 20 12.32 4.44 -2.70
CA TYR A 20 12.02 3.01 -2.78
C TYR A 20 11.17 2.67 -4.01
N ILE A 21 10.24 3.56 -4.43
CA ILE A 21 9.47 3.39 -5.66
C ILE A 21 10.37 3.54 -6.89
N LEU A 22 11.30 4.50 -6.89
CA LEU A 22 12.25 4.67 -7.97
C LEU A 22 13.24 3.50 -8.06
N GLY A 23 13.73 3.02 -6.90
CA GLY A 23 14.65 1.89 -6.82
C GLY A 23 14.01 0.61 -7.37
N LEU A 24 12.82 0.26 -6.90
CA LEU A 24 12.09 -0.91 -7.40
C LEU A 24 11.72 -0.74 -8.89
N ALA A 25 11.31 0.46 -9.31
CA ALA A 25 10.99 0.72 -10.72
C ALA A 25 12.19 0.49 -11.64
N ALA A 26 13.37 0.95 -11.24
CA ALA A 26 14.59 0.73 -12.03
C ALA A 26 14.95 -0.75 -12.14
N ARG A 27 14.83 -1.51 -11.04
CA ARG A 27 15.13 -2.96 -11.01
C ARG A 27 14.14 -3.77 -11.82
N THR A 28 12.84 -3.50 -11.66
CA THR A 28 11.78 -4.18 -12.43
C THR A 28 11.88 -3.85 -13.92
N TRP A 29 12.23 -2.62 -14.27
CA TRP A 29 12.50 -2.24 -15.66
C TRP A 29 13.71 -2.97 -16.22
N ALA A 30 14.83 -3.03 -15.48
CA ALA A 30 16.04 -3.76 -15.88
C ALA A 30 15.79 -5.27 -16.05
N ALA A 31 14.90 -5.86 -15.23
CA ALA A 31 14.43 -7.25 -15.36
C ALA A 31 13.48 -7.45 -16.55
N GLY A 32 13.17 -6.40 -17.27
CA GLY A 32 12.41 -6.50 -18.51
C GLY A 32 10.91 -6.33 -18.37
N PHE A 33 10.36 -5.91 -17.25
CA PHE A 33 8.94 -5.63 -17.08
C PHE A 33 8.55 -4.23 -17.62
N HIS A 34 7.27 -4.05 -17.93
CA HIS A 34 6.71 -2.71 -18.02
C HIS A 34 6.43 -2.21 -16.60
N VAL A 35 6.67 -0.91 -16.33
CA VAL A 35 6.54 -0.34 -15.00
C VAL A 35 5.67 0.91 -15.02
N VAL A 36 4.67 0.93 -14.14
CA VAL A 36 3.81 2.09 -13.88
C VAL A 36 4.01 2.49 -12.42
N ARG A 37 4.47 3.71 -12.17
CA ARG A 37 4.55 4.30 -10.84
C ARG A 37 3.36 5.23 -10.65
N MET A 38 2.35 4.81 -9.87
CA MET A 38 1.19 5.67 -9.65
C MET A 38 1.41 6.64 -8.49
N ASN A 39 0.79 7.81 -8.57
CA ASN A 39 0.52 8.64 -7.41
C ASN A 39 -0.88 8.29 -6.88
N MET A 40 -1.00 8.02 -5.58
CA MET A 40 -2.30 8.02 -4.95
C MET A 40 -2.93 9.41 -5.07
N ARG A 41 -4.25 9.49 -5.02
CA ARG A 41 -4.97 10.78 -5.11
C ARG A 41 -4.40 11.77 -4.07
N ASN A 42 -4.24 13.02 -4.48
CA ASN A 42 -3.62 14.10 -3.71
C ASN A 42 -2.12 13.95 -3.42
N CYS A 43 -1.45 12.93 -3.90
CA CYS A 43 -0.02 12.74 -3.72
C CYS A 43 0.76 13.15 -4.97
N GLY A 44 2.06 13.42 -4.80
CA GLY A 44 2.91 13.80 -5.94
C GLY A 44 2.53 15.12 -6.62
N GLY A 45 1.98 16.08 -5.87
CA GLY A 45 1.59 17.39 -6.42
C GLY A 45 0.20 17.45 -7.04
N THR A 46 -0.63 16.42 -6.86
CA THR A 46 -1.99 16.33 -7.46
C THR A 46 -3.11 16.80 -6.53
N ASP A 47 -2.79 17.52 -5.45
CA ASP A 47 -3.77 17.98 -4.45
C ASP A 47 -4.91 18.81 -5.05
N HIS A 48 -4.64 19.52 -6.13
CA HIS A 48 -5.59 20.43 -6.79
C HIS A 48 -6.55 19.71 -7.77
N LEU A 49 -6.34 18.44 -8.08
CA LEU A 49 -7.11 17.73 -9.12
C LEU A 49 -8.46 17.21 -8.63
N THR A 50 -8.67 17.07 -7.33
CA THR A 50 -9.92 16.53 -6.78
C THR A 50 -10.21 17.10 -5.38
N PRO A 51 -11.48 17.39 -5.05
CA PRO A 51 -11.88 17.88 -3.73
C PRO A 51 -12.09 16.73 -2.72
N THR A 52 -11.29 15.68 -2.78
CA THR A 52 -11.41 14.53 -1.88
C THR A 52 -10.08 14.29 -1.15
N LEU A 53 -10.10 13.54 -0.07
CA LEU A 53 -8.90 13.11 0.65
C LEU A 53 -8.52 11.69 0.24
N TYR A 54 -7.21 11.40 0.17
CA TYR A 54 -6.76 10.02 0.05
C TYR A 54 -6.83 9.31 1.40
N ASN A 55 -7.08 8.02 1.38
CA ASN A 55 -7.17 7.19 2.57
C ASN A 55 -6.94 5.70 2.21
N SER A 56 -6.81 4.87 3.23
CA SER A 56 -6.48 3.44 3.07
C SER A 56 -7.63 2.58 2.50
N ALA A 57 -8.82 3.13 2.27
CA ALA A 57 -9.94 2.41 1.67
C ALA A 57 -10.01 2.57 0.13
N LEU A 58 -9.15 3.39 -0.47
CA LEU A 58 -9.23 3.73 -1.90
C LEU A 58 -8.54 2.70 -2.81
N SER A 59 -8.74 1.42 -2.55
CA SER A 59 -8.34 0.32 -3.47
C SER A 59 -8.92 0.50 -4.87
N GLY A 60 -10.12 1.05 -4.98
CA GLY A 60 -10.77 1.37 -6.24
C GLY A 60 -9.97 2.34 -7.13
N ASP A 61 -9.17 3.24 -6.57
CA ASP A 61 -8.29 4.12 -7.37
C ASP A 61 -7.18 3.31 -8.06
N VAL A 62 -6.62 2.32 -7.38
CA VAL A 62 -5.65 1.39 -7.98
C VAL A 62 -6.33 0.59 -9.09
N GLY A 63 -7.54 0.09 -8.83
CA GLY A 63 -8.36 -0.62 -9.81
C GLY A 63 -8.68 0.22 -11.03
N ALA A 64 -8.98 1.51 -10.86
CA ALA A 64 -9.22 2.44 -11.97
C ALA A 64 -7.99 2.62 -12.85
N VAL A 65 -6.79 2.74 -12.25
CA VAL A 65 -5.53 2.82 -13.00
C VAL A 65 -5.30 1.54 -13.81
N VAL A 66 -5.45 0.37 -13.19
CA VAL A 66 -5.29 -0.92 -13.88
C VAL A 66 -6.29 -1.05 -15.05
N SER A 67 -7.56 -0.74 -14.81
CA SER A 67 -8.63 -0.80 -15.83
C SER A 67 -8.37 0.18 -16.98
N HIS A 68 -7.92 1.40 -16.67
CA HIS A 68 -7.57 2.38 -17.69
C HIS A 68 -6.46 1.87 -18.61
N PHE A 69 -5.37 1.35 -18.06
CA PHE A 69 -4.28 0.82 -18.88
C PHE A 69 -4.68 -0.44 -19.64
N ALA A 70 -5.49 -1.32 -19.05
CA ALA A 70 -6.03 -2.48 -19.76
C ALA A 70 -6.83 -2.07 -21.01
N GLN A 71 -7.73 -1.11 -20.85
CA GLN A 71 -8.62 -0.65 -21.93
C GLN A 71 -7.87 0.17 -22.99
N HIS A 72 -6.98 1.10 -22.60
CA HIS A 72 -6.39 2.06 -23.52
C HIS A 72 -4.99 1.68 -24.01
N ARG A 73 -4.30 0.76 -23.33
CA ARG A 73 -2.95 0.30 -23.70
C ARG A 73 -2.88 -1.21 -23.96
N GLY A 74 -4.00 -1.92 -23.86
CA GLY A 74 -4.09 -3.35 -24.14
C GLY A 74 -3.27 -4.21 -23.16
N LEU A 75 -3.11 -3.79 -21.89
CA LEU A 75 -2.40 -4.56 -20.89
C LEU A 75 -3.23 -5.78 -20.51
N ARG A 76 -2.65 -6.98 -20.68
CA ARG A 76 -3.31 -8.26 -20.41
C ARG A 76 -2.84 -8.93 -19.12
N ARG A 77 -1.67 -8.57 -18.62
CA ARG A 77 -1.07 -9.14 -17.41
C ARG A 77 -0.52 -8.01 -16.54
N VAL A 78 -1.10 -7.86 -15.36
CA VAL A 78 -0.73 -6.82 -14.40
C VAL A 78 -0.40 -7.45 -13.05
N ALA A 79 0.77 -7.14 -12.50
CA ALA A 79 1.10 -7.37 -11.11
C ALA A 79 1.06 -6.04 -10.36
N LEU A 80 0.55 -6.05 -9.14
CA LEU A 80 0.54 -4.89 -8.24
C LEU A 80 1.64 -5.06 -7.19
N VAL A 81 2.39 -4.01 -6.91
CA VAL A 81 3.34 -3.98 -5.79
C VAL A 81 3.09 -2.75 -4.95
N GLY A 82 2.84 -2.96 -3.65
CA GLY A 82 2.53 -1.87 -2.72
C GLY A 82 3.42 -1.88 -1.48
N TYR A 83 3.74 -0.69 -0.97
CA TYR A 83 4.49 -0.49 0.25
C TYR A 83 3.61 0.12 1.34
N SER A 84 3.66 -0.42 2.56
CA SER A 84 2.95 0.13 3.72
C SER A 84 1.44 0.33 3.43
N MET A 85 0.92 1.54 3.47
CA MET A 85 -0.45 1.87 3.06
C MET A 85 -0.76 1.40 1.62
N GLY A 86 0.18 1.58 0.69
CA GLY A 86 0.06 1.05 -0.68
C GLY A 86 -0.04 -0.47 -0.72
N GLY A 87 0.65 -1.16 0.19
CA GLY A 87 0.54 -2.60 0.40
C GLY A 87 -0.87 -3.01 0.83
N ASN A 88 -1.50 -2.26 1.74
CA ASN A 88 -2.91 -2.47 2.09
C ASN A 88 -3.83 -2.30 0.87
N LEU A 89 -3.63 -1.23 0.09
CA LEU A 89 -4.48 -0.95 -1.07
C LEU A 89 -4.41 -2.04 -2.14
N VAL A 90 -3.22 -2.56 -2.45
CA VAL A 90 -3.07 -3.61 -3.47
C VAL A 90 -3.63 -4.96 -3.00
N LEU A 91 -3.44 -5.32 -1.72
CA LEU A 91 -4.03 -6.53 -1.14
C LEU A 91 -5.55 -6.43 -1.03
N LYS A 92 -6.06 -5.27 -0.62
CA LYS A 92 -7.50 -5.01 -0.57
C LYS A 92 -8.13 -5.14 -1.95
N LEU A 93 -7.54 -4.52 -2.97
CA LEU A 93 -8.03 -4.65 -4.34
C LEU A 93 -8.00 -6.10 -4.82
N ALA A 94 -6.91 -6.85 -4.53
CA ALA A 94 -6.83 -8.25 -4.92
C ALA A 94 -7.93 -9.11 -4.27
N GLY A 95 -8.27 -8.84 -3.00
CA GLY A 95 -9.38 -9.51 -2.32
C GLY A 95 -10.76 -9.08 -2.82
N GLU A 96 -10.94 -7.81 -3.19
CA GLU A 96 -12.19 -7.29 -3.77
C GLU A 96 -12.41 -7.78 -5.21
N TRP A 97 -11.34 -7.96 -5.96
CA TRP A 97 -11.41 -8.42 -7.35
C TRP A 97 -11.40 -9.95 -7.49
N GLY A 98 -10.79 -10.67 -6.54
CA GLY A 98 -10.59 -12.10 -6.69
C GLY A 98 -9.77 -12.41 -7.97
N ARG A 99 -10.32 -13.25 -8.84
CA ARG A 99 -9.69 -13.62 -10.14
C ARG A 99 -10.19 -12.73 -11.29
N LYS A 100 -9.99 -11.43 -11.18
CA LYS A 100 -10.41 -10.48 -12.23
C LYS A 100 -9.22 -10.05 -13.07
N GLU A 101 -9.28 -10.34 -14.37
CA GLU A 101 -8.29 -9.82 -15.33
C GLU A 101 -8.28 -8.29 -15.41
N PRO A 102 -7.10 -7.68 -15.66
CA PRO A 102 -5.81 -8.31 -16.01
C PRO A 102 -4.92 -8.60 -14.80
N LEU A 103 -5.43 -8.59 -13.54
CA LEU A 103 -4.65 -8.84 -12.34
C LEU A 103 -4.20 -10.29 -12.30
N CYS A 104 -2.87 -10.52 -12.24
CA CYS A 104 -2.29 -11.86 -12.21
C CYS A 104 -1.43 -12.14 -10.97
N ALA A 105 -1.00 -11.11 -10.25
CA ALA A 105 -0.23 -11.27 -9.00
C ALA A 105 -0.26 -9.99 -8.16
N VAL A 106 0.02 -10.12 -6.87
CA VAL A 106 0.19 -8.98 -5.96
C VAL A 106 1.37 -9.21 -5.02
N ALA A 107 2.13 -8.15 -4.74
CA ALA A 107 3.17 -8.17 -3.70
C ALA A 107 2.99 -6.97 -2.77
N ALA A 108 3.21 -7.17 -1.48
CA ALA A 108 3.08 -6.12 -0.47
C ALA A 108 4.26 -6.16 0.51
N VAL A 109 4.91 -5.01 0.70
CA VAL A 109 6.03 -4.86 1.63
C VAL A 109 5.56 -4.06 2.85
N CYS A 110 5.69 -4.64 4.03
CA CYS A 110 5.22 -4.09 5.30
C CYS A 110 3.81 -3.48 5.21
N PRO A 111 2.80 -4.23 4.70
CA PRO A 111 1.48 -3.67 4.47
C PRO A 111 0.79 -3.32 5.79
N ALA A 112 0.16 -2.14 5.86
CA ALA A 112 -0.73 -1.74 6.94
C ALA A 112 -2.08 -2.48 6.80
N ILE A 113 -2.03 -3.82 6.85
CA ILE A 113 -3.14 -4.72 6.53
C ILE A 113 -4.25 -4.71 7.59
N ASP A 114 -3.87 -4.41 8.84
CA ASP A 114 -4.74 -4.19 10.00
C ASP A 114 -4.51 -2.77 10.51
N LEU A 115 -5.38 -1.86 10.09
CA LEU A 115 -5.22 -0.43 10.36
C LEU A 115 -5.40 -0.09 11.84
N ALA A 116 -6.29 -0.78 12.54
CA ALA A 116 -6.51 -0.54 13.97
C ALA A 116 -5.26 -0.88 14.77
N ALA A 117 -4.71 -2.10 14.58
CA ALA A 117 -3.49 -2.54 15.24
C ALA A 117 -2.27 -1.64 14.91
N GLY A 118 -2.19 -1.15 13.67
CA GLY A 118 -1.15 -0.21 13.23
C GLY A 118 -1.29 1.17 13.89
N SER A 119 -2.50 1.70 13.97
CA SER A 119 -2.79 2.98 14.64
C SER A 119 -2.46 2.92 16.13
N ASP A 120 -2.86 1.85 16.82
CA ASP A 120 -2.56 1.63 18.23
C ASP A 120 -1.04 1.52 18.47
N ALA A 121 -0.33 0.81 17.58
CA ALA A 121 1.13 0.69 17.67
C ALA A 121 1.84 2.04 17.46
N LEU A 122 1.38 2.88 16.52
CA LEU A 122 1.92 4.21 16.30
C LEU A 122 1.73 5.13 17.50
N HIS A 123 0.65 4.94 18.26
CA HIS A 123 0.36 5.75 19.46
C HIS A 123 1.23 5.39 20.68
N LEU A 124 1.96 4.26 20.64
CA LEU A 124 2.90 3.90 21.72
C LEU A 124 3.99 4.96 21.88
N LEU A 125 4.43 5.16 23.13
CA LEU A 125 5.40 6.19 23.49
C LEU A 125 6.68 6.12 22.64
N MET A 126 7.18 4.92 22.35
CA MET A 126 8.36 4.68 21.53
C MET A 126 8.19 5.09 20.07
N ASN A 127 6.95 5.16 19.57
CA ASN A 127 6.62 5.47 18.19
C ASN A 127 6.09 6.91 17.98
N ARG A 128 6.00 7.70 19.05
CA ARG A 128 5.46 9.07 18.99
C ARG A 128 6.17 9.99 18.00
N GLY A 129 7.46 9.77 17.76
CA GLY A 129 8.21 10.50 16.73
C GLY A 129 7.67 10.23 15.31
N TYR A 130 7.35 8.97 15.02
CA TYR A 130 6.73 8.56 13.75
C TYR A 130 5.31 9.10 13.64
N GLU A 131 4.50 8.95 14.68
CA GLU A 131 3.13 9.48 14.71
C GLU A 131 3.11 10.99 14.45
N TRP A 132 3.95 11.74 15.16
CA TRP A 132 4.08 13.19 14.96
C TRP A 132 4.50 13.56 13.52
N HIS A 133 5.45 12.83 12.96
CA HIS A 133 5.92 13.06 11.58
C HIS A 133 4.78 12.89 10.58
N PHE A 134 4.05 11.79 10.65
CA PHE A 134 2.91 11.51 9.78
C PHE A 134 1.78 12.52 9.99
N LEU A 135 1.42 12.77 11.23
CA LEU A 135 0.35 13.72 11.58
C LEU A 135 0.64 15.12 11.02
N ARG A 136 1.89 15.58 11.16
CA ARG A 136 2.30 16.89 10.63
C ARG A 136 2.14 16.95 9.10
N GLY A 137 2.51 15.90 8.39
CA GLY A 137 2.35 15.79 6.94
C GLY A 137 0.87 15.84 6.52
N LEU A 138 0.07 14.99 7.15
CA LEU A 138 -1.38 14.91 6.90
C LEU A 138 -2.11 16.21 7.21
N MET A 139 -1.80 16.86 8.33
CA MET A 139 -2.39 18.17 8.69
C MET A 139 -1.97 19.26 7.72
N ARG A 140 -0.73 19.27 7.22
CA ARG A 140 -0.30 20.20 6.19
C ARG A 140 -1.11 20.01 4.90
N ARG A 141 -1.33 18.78 4.49
CA ARG A 141 -2.13 18.41 3.32
C ARG A 141 -3.60 18.80 3.52
N TYR A 142 -4.16 18.52 4.68
CA TYR A 142 -5.53 18.94 5.01
C TYR A 142 -5.70 20.47 4.89
N ARG A 143 -4.78 21.24 5.48
CA ARG A 143 -4.82 22.71 5.38
C ARG A 143 -4.72 23.21 3.93
N LEU A 144 -3.92 22.53 3.09
CA LEU A 144 -3.87 22.84 1.66
C LEU A 144 -5.22 22.55 1.00
N LYS A 145 -5.87 21.43 1.32
CA LYS A 145 -7.22 21.09 0.82
C LYS A 145 -8.26 22.12 1.26
N ALA A 146 -8.25 22.56 2.51
CA ALA A 146 -9.16 23.58 3.00
C ALA A 146 -8.98 24.94 2.25
N LYS A 147 -7.73 25.27 1.88
CA LYS A 147 -7.46 26.45 1.04
C LYS A 147 -7.95 26.30 -0.40
N LEU A 148 -7.75 25.12 -1.01
CA LEU A 148 -8.14 24.84 -2.39
C LEU A 148 -9.66 24.69 -2.54
N TYR A 149 -10.32 24.14 -1.53
CA TYR A 149 -11.75 23.79 -1.57
C TYR A 149 -12.49 24.27 -0.31
N PRO A 150 -12.55 25.60 -0.07
CA PRO A 150 -13.09 26.16 1.20
C PRO A 150 -14.59 25.96 1.39
N ARG A 151 -15.32 25.55 0.33
CA ARG A 151 -16.75 25.21 0.42
C ARG A 151 -16.99 23.77 0.89
N ILE A 152 -15.93 22.93 0.95
CA ILE A 152 -16.00 21.50 1.30
C ILE A 152 -15.31 21.25 2.63
N PHE A 153 -14.12 21.80 2.82
CA PHE A 153 -13.28 21.56 4.00
C PHE A 153 -13.28 22.77 4.92
N GLU A 154 -13.59 22.53 6.18
CA GLU A 154 -13.47 23.56 7.20
C GLU A 154 -11.99 23.90 7.46
N PRO A 155 -11.63 25.18 7.57
CA PRO A 155 -10.24 25.58 7.79
C PRO A 155 -9.73 25.20 9.19
N ASP A 156 -10.63 25.10 10.16
CA ASP A 156 -10.34 24.74 11.55
C ASP A 156 -11.20 23.55 11.99
N VAL A 157 -10.54 22.44 12.30
CA VAL A 157 -11.16 21.21 12.83
C VAL A 157 -10.85 21.03 14.33
N GLY A 158 -10.34 22.07 14.97
CA GLY A 158 -9.85 22.02 16.34
C GLY A 158 -8.52 21.25 16.47
N PRO A 159 -8.06 21.03 17.70
CA PRO A 159 -6.81 20.36 17.96
C PRO A 159 -6.88 18.88 17.52
N VAL A 160 -5.85 18.44 16.78
CA VAL A 160 -5.63 17.06 16.37
C VAL A 160 -4.26 16.62 16.89
N ARG A 161 -4.23 15.65 17.80
CA ARG A 161 -3.05 15.27 18.59
C ARG A 161 -2.52 13.87 18.28
N SER A 162 -3.31 13.06 17.55
CA SER A 162 -2.94 11.69 17.16
C SER A 162 -3.45 11.37 15.75
N LEU A 163 -2.93 10.31 15.15
CA LEU A 163 -3.45 9.82 13.87
C LEU A 163 -4.90 9.37 14.00
N ARG A 164 -5.27 8.72 15.12
CA ARG A 164 -6.64 8.31 15.36
C ARG A 164 -7.60 9.51 15.41
N GLU A 165 -7.20 10.62 16.07
CA GLU A 165 -8.00 11.85 16.04
C GLU A 165 -8.08 12.48 14.64
N PHE A 166 -7.02 12.38 13.83
CA PHE A 166 -7.04 12.81 12.44
C PHE A 166 -8.02 11.96 11.62
N ASP A 167 -7.97 10.66 11.80
CA ASP A 167 -8.85 9.74 11.08
C ASP A 167 -10.31 9.94 11.48
N ASP A 168 -10.58 10.17 12.75
CA ASP A 168 -11.93 10.41 13.26
C ASP A 168 -12.50 11.77 12.80
N LYS A 169 -11.77 12.86 13.05
CA LYS A 169 -12.25 14.23 12.79
C LYS A 169 -12.21 14.62 11.31
N ILE A 170 -11.32 14.01 10.53
CA ILE A 170 -11.07 14.42 9.15
C ILE A 170 -11.40 13.29 8.17
N VAL A 171 -10.74 12.12 8.28
CA VAL A 171 -10.97 11.05 7.29
C VAL A 171 -12.41 10.54 7.39
N ALA A 172 -12.89 10.21 8.57
CA ALA A 172 -14.26 9.72 8.74
C ALA A 172 -15.28 10.74 8.22
N ARG A 173 -15.16 11.98 8.66
CA ARG A 173 -16.06 13.07 8.30
C ARG A 173 -16.14 13.33 6.79
N TYR A 174 -14.99 13.43 6.11
CA TYR A 174 -14.94 13.84 4.70
C TYR A 174 -14.89 12.70 3.70
N CYS A 175 -14.74 11.44 4.17
CA CYS A 175 -14.66 10.28 3.30
C CYS A 175 -15.83 9.28 3.47
N GLY A 176 -16.86 9.65 4.27
CA GLY A 176 -18.09 8.86 4.37
C GLY A 176 -17.97 7.64 5.29
N PHE A 177 -17.19 7.75 6.34
CA PHE A 177 -17.14 6.79 7.44
C PHE A 177 -17.86 7.37 8.66
N ARG A 178 -18.38 6.50 9.53
CA ARG A 178 -19.06 6.92 10.75
C ARG A 178 -18.07 7.52 11.78
N ASP A 179 -16.93 6.87 11.93
CA ASP A 179 -15.85 7.18 12.87
C ASP A 179 -14.54 6.52 12.42
N ALA A 180 -13.45 6.68 13.17
CA ALA A 180 -12.18 6.06 12.88
C ALA A 180 -12.24 4.52 12.89
N ASP A 181 -13.06 3.91 13.76
CA ASP A 181 -13.20 2.45 13.84
C ASP A 181 -13.91 1.89 12.60
N ASP A 182 -14.96 2.53 12.11
CA ASP A 182 -15.61 2.17 10.84
C ASP A 182 -14.65 2.33 9.66
N TYR A 183 -13.85 3.41 9.66
CA TYR A 183 -12.81 3.59 8.66
C TYR A 183 -11.79 2.45 8.69
N TYR A 184 -11.21 2.14 9.85
CA TYR A 184 -10.21 1.08 9.98
C TYR A 184 -10.79 -0.28 9.57
N TYR A 185 -12.00 -0.59 10.00
CA TYR A 185 -12.68 -1.83 9.63
C TYR A 185 -12.87 -1.96 8.12
N ARG A 186 -13.42 -0.94 7.47
CA ARG A 186 -13.74 -0.97 6.04
C ARG A 186 -12.53 -0.84 5.13
N ALA A 187 -11.46 -0.20 5.61
CA ALA A 187 -10.23 0.02 4.87
C ALA A 187 -9.23 -1.15 4.97
N ALA A 188 -9.31 -1.98 6.02
CA ALA A 188 -8.34 -3.04 6.29
C ALA A 188 -8.43 -4.19 5.27
N ALA A 189 -7.31 -4.49 4.60
CA ALA A 189 -7.25 -5.58 3.63
C ALA A 189 -7.43 -6.96 4.26
N VAL A 190 -7.11 -7.13 5.55
CA VAL A 190 -7.32 -8.40 6.27
C VAL A 190 -8.76 -8.89 6.20
N ARG A 191 -9.74 -7.98 6.02
CA ARG A 191 -11.17 -8.33 5.89
C ARG A 191 -11.53 -9.03 4.59
N VAL A 192 -10.71 -8.89 3.56
CA VAL A 192 -10.97 -9.44 2.22
C VAL A 192 -9.86 -10.37 1.74
N VAL A 193 -8.81 -10.57 2.53
CA VAL A 193 -7.65 -11.38 2.14
C VAL A 193 -8.02 -12.82 1.79
N HIS A 194 -9.07 -13.38 2.39
CA HIS A 194 -9.58 -14.71 2.10
C HIS A 194 -10.10 -14.88 0.67
N ASN A 195 -10.45 -13.78 -0.01
CA ASN A 195 -10.93 -13.78 -1.39
C ASN A 195 -9.81 -13.59 -2.43
N ILE A 196 -8.56 -13.37 -2.01
CA ILE A 196 -7.44 -13.25 -2.96
C ILE A 196 -7.32 -14.57 -3.72
N ALA A 197 -7.49 -14.50 -5.04
CA ALA A 197 -7.49 -15.66 -5.92
C ALA A 197 -6.34 -15.65 -6.95
N VAL A 198 -5.37 -14.75 -6.78
CA VAL A 198 -4.12 -14.68 -7.54
C VAL A 198 -2.94 -14.86 -6.57
N PRO A 199 -1.75 -15.29 -7.03
CA PRO A 199 -0.56 -15.34 -6.20
C PRO A 199 -0.32 -14.02 -5.49
N ALA A 200 -0.17 -14.07 -4.17
CA ALA A 200 0.06 -12.91 -3.32
C ALA A 200 1.30 -13.14 -2.44
N PHE A 201 2.27 -12.23 -2.53
CA PHE A 201 3.49 -12.25 -1.74
C PHE A 201 3.45 -11.11 -0.72
N ILE A 202 3.59 -11.45 0.56
CA ILE A 202 3.61 -10.46 1.65
C ILE A 202 4.95 -10.57 2.37
N LEU A 203 5.71 -9.49 2.35
CA LEU A 203 6.96 -9.35 3.07
C LEU A 203 6.77 -8.42 4.27
N ARG A 204 7.15 -8.89 5.46
CA ARG A 204 7.10 -8.13 6.70
C ARG A 204 8.34 -8.39 7.55
N ALA A 205 8.85 -7.36 8.24
CA ALA A 205 9.85 -7.50 9.28
C ALA A 205 9.21 -7.59 10.68
N MET A 206 9.72 -8.49 11.54
CA MET A 206 9.22 -8.62 12.91
C MET A 206 9.60 -7.43 13.79
N ASP A 207 10.68 -6.73 13.44
CA ASP A 207 11.15 -5.51 14.08
C ASP A 207 10.54 -4.22 13.53
N ASP A 208 9.51 -4.32 12.65
CA ASP A 208 8.76 -3.14 12.20
C ASP A 208 8.08 -2.47 13.40
N PRO A 209 8.36 -1.17 13.66
CA PRO A 209 7.92 -0.52 14.89
C PRO A 209 6.40 -0.36 14.99
N PHE A 210 5.68 -0.28 13.87
CA PHE A 210 4.25 0.02 13.89
C PHE A 210 3.38 -0.87 12.99
N ILE A 211 3.93 -1.70 12.11
CA ILE A 211 3.11 -2.69 11.40
C ILE A 211 2.98 -3.93 12.28
N ARG A 212 1.81 -4.10 12.87
CA ARG A 212 1.50 -5.22 13.76
C ARG A 212 0.61 -6.24 13.05
N PHE A 213 1.07 -7.50 13.03
CA PHE A 213 0.24 -8.63 12.62
C PHE A 213 -0.22 -9.36 13.86
N THR A 214 -1.51 -9.29 14.13
CA THR A 214 -2.14 -10.05 15.22
C THR A 214 -2.15 -11.55 14.89
N THR A 215 -2.49 -12.38 15.86
CA THR A 215 -2.69 -13.82 15.63
C THR A 215 -3.77 -14.05 14.59
N GLU A 216 -4.86 -13.28 14.67
CA GLU A 216 -5.99 -13.33 13.74
C GLU A 216 -5.56 -12.94 12.32
N THR A 217 -4.75 -11.88 12.19
CA THR A 217 -4.17 -11.47 10.89
C THR A 217 -3.33 -12.58 10.28
N ARG A 218 -2.42 -13.19 11.05
CA ARG A 218 -1.61 -14.32 10.56
C ARG A 218 -2.47 -15.52 10.18
N SER A 219 -3.46 -15.85 11.02
CA SER A 219 -4.37 -16.96 10.73
C SER A 219 -5.14 -16.74 9.42
N ALA A 220 -5.65 -15.53 9.19
CA ALA A 220 -6.36 -15.18 7.97
C ALA A 220 -5.46 -15.27 6.72
N LEU A 221 -4.21 -14.83 6.81
CA LEU A 221 -3.24 -14.93 5.72
C LEU A 221 -2.87 -16.37 5.42
N ASN A 222 -2.55 -17.15 6.45
CA ASN A 222 -2.13 -18.55 6.29
C ASN A 222 -3.27 -19.47 5.83
N ALA A 223 -4.52 -19.08 6.04
CA ALA A 223 -5.68 -19.84 5.57
C ALA A 223 -5.90 -19.72 4.05
N ASN A 224 -5.32 -18.73 3.37
CA ASN A 224 -5.45 -18.58 1.93
C ASN A 224 -4.24 -19.20 1.20
N PRO A 225 -4.42 -20.28 0.41
CA PRO A 225 -3.32 -20.97 -0.28
C PRO A 225 -2.63 -20.10 -1.36
N ASN A 226 -3.26 -19.01 -1.80
CA ASN A 226 -2.65 -18.09 -2.75
C ASN A 226 -1.71 -17.07 -2.07
N VAL A 227 -1.68 -17.02 -0.73
CA VAL A 227 -0.87 -16.06 0.03
C VAL A 227 0.40 -16.71 0.53
N THR A 228 1.54 -16.14 0.17
CA THR A 228 2.85 -16.45 0.74
C THR A 228 3.25 -15.33 1.68
N LEU A 229 3.27 -15.59 2.99
CA LEU A 229 3.76 -14.67 4.01
C LEU A 229 5.22 -14.97 4.32
N VAL A 230 6.08 -13.99 4.15
CA VAL A 230 7.48 -14.02 4.56
C VAL A 230 7.71 -13.02 5.69
N GLU A 231 8.09 -13.53 6.87
CA GLU A 231 8.45 -12.72 8.03
C GLU A 231 9.95 -12.83 8.25
N THR A 232 10.65 -11.69 8.21
CA THR A 232 12.08 -11.60 8.53
C THR A 232 12.27 -11.11 9.95
N ALA A 233 13.37 -11.51 10.61
CA ALA A 233 13.70 -11.02 11.96
C ALA A 233 13.94 -9.52 11.95
N HIS A 234 14.61 -9.03 10.90
CA HIS A 234 15.02 -7.64 10.73
C HIS A 234 14.58 -7.09 9.38
N GLY A 235 14.47 -5.76 9.28
CA GLY A 235 14.06 -5.05 8.07
C GLY A 235 13.43 -3.71 8.38
N GLY A 236 13.00 -3.49 9.61
CA GLY A 236 12.30 -2.28 10.03
C GLY A 236 11.08 -2.00 9.16
N HIS A 237 10.70 -0.74 9.06
CA HIS A 237 9.60 -0.36 8.17
C HIS A 237 10.09 -0.14 6.73
N CYS A 238 10.04 -1.18 5.91
CA CYS A 238 10.36 -1.15 4.47
C CYS A 238 11.84 -0.91 4.11
N ALA A 239 12.80 -0.98 5.03
CA ALA A 239 14.21 -0.67 4.74
C ALA A 239 14.95 -1.87 4.12
N TYR A 240 14.92 -3.03 4.73
CA TYR A 240 15.48 -4.31 4.25
C TYR A 240 16.86 -4.19 3.59
N LEU A 241 17.81 -3.58 4.28
CA LEU A 241 19.19 -3.53 3.81
C LEU A 241 19.90 -4.84 4.15
N ALA A 242 20.46 -5.51 3.16
CA ALA A 242 21.32 -6.68 3.35
C ALA A 242 22.76 -6.25 3.56
N ASP A 243 23.46 -6.99 4.44
CA ASP A 243 24.87 -6.77 4.77
C ASP A 243 25.73 -8.02 4.47
N ALA A 244 25.20 -8.97 3.71
CA ALA A 244 25.92 -10.19 3.37
C ALA A 244 26.72 -10.01 2.05
N PRO A 245 27.97 -10.47 1.99
CA PRO A 245 28.75 -10.47 0.76
C PRO A 245 28.04 -11.25 -0.36
N GLY A 246 27.80 -10.60 -1.50
CA GLY A 246 27.12 -11.19 -2.65
C GLY A 246 25.62 -10.97 -2.68
N ASP A 247 25.00 -10.47 -1.61
CA ASP A 247 23.59 -10.07 -1.60
C ASP A 247 23.40 -8.66 -2.17
N ASP A 248 22.24 -8.45 -2.77
CA ASP A 248 21.84 -7.10 -3.15
C ASP A 248 21.53 -6.29 -1.90
N ILE A 249 22.20 -5.16 -1.71
CA ILE A 249 22.03 -4.27 -0.56
C ILE A 249 20.53 -3.88 -0.35
N HIS A 250 19.74 -3.82 -1.43
CA HIS A 250 18.30 -3.59 -1.38
C HIS A 250 17.54 -4.92 -1.48
N TRP A 251 17.60 -5.69 -0.42
CA TRP A 251 17.13 -7.07 -0.39
C TRP A 251 15.62 -7.22 -0.70
N ALA A 252 14.78 -6.29 -0.21
CA ALA A 252 13.35 -6.35 -0.48
C ALA A 252 13.04 -6.19 -1.97
N GLU A 253 13.66 -5.19 -2.61
CA GLU A 253 13.46 -4.95 -4.05
C GLU A 253 13.93 -6.15 -4.88
N ALA A 254 15.10 -6.72 -4.56
CA ALA A 254 15.61 -7.91 -5.23
C ALA A 254 14.66 -9.12 -5.03
N THR A 255 14.09 -9.26 -3.83
CA THR A 255 13.14 -10.34 -3.53
C THR A 255 11.83 -10.17 -4.30
N ILE A 256 11.32 -8.94 -4.40
CA ILE A 256 10.12 -8.64 -5.21
C ILE A 256 10.39 -8.94 -6.69
N VAL A 257 11.56 -8.55 -7.23
CA VAL A 257 11.89 -8.87 -8.63
C VAL A 257 11.92 -10.37 -8.86
N ARG A 258 12.57 -11.16 -7.98
CA ARG A 258 12.58 -12.63 -8.08
C ARG A 258 11.16 -13.23 -8.05
N TYR A 259 10.29 -12.70 -7.18
CA TYR A 259 8.89 -13.12 -7.15
C TYR A 259 8.17 -12.84 -8.49
N LEU A 260 8.36 -11.64 -9.05
CA LEU A 260 7.76 -11.25 -10.32
C LEU A 260 8.30 -12.09 -11.48
N ASP A 261 9.59 -12.43 -11.49
CA ASP A 261 10.20 -13.33 -12.48
C ASP A 261 9.58 -14.72 -12.42
N ALA A 262 9.35 -15.26 -11.23
CA ALA A 262 8.68 -16.54 -11.06
C ALA A 262 7.24 -16.53 -11.59
N ILE A 263 6.50 -15.44 -11.38
CA ILE A 263 5.14 -15.25 -11.93
C ILE A 263 5.16 -15.08 -13.47
N ASN A 264 6.21 -14.49 -14.01
CA ASN A 264 6.32 -14.24 -15.45
C ASN A 264 6.86 -15.44 -16.24
N SER A 265 7.58 -16.33 -15.58
CA SER A 265 8.09 -17.55 -16.21
C SER A 265 6.92 -18.43 -16.63
N PRO A 266 6.88 -18.94 -17.88
CA PRO A 266 5.88 -19.92 -18.27
C PRO A 266 6.01 -21.13 -17.35
N HIS A 267 4.93 -21.57 -16.71
CA HIS A 267 4.89 -22.85 -16.05
C HIS A 267 5.21 -23.91 -17.11
N HIS A 268 6.42 -24.46 -17.10
CA HIS A 268 6.68 -25.73 -17.76
C HIS A 268 5.87 -26.76 -16.96
N GLY A 269 4.63 -26.98 -17.41
CA GLY A 269 3.81 -28.07 -16.91
C GLY A 269 4.57 -29.38 -17.14
N SER A 270 4.95 -30.01 -16.04
CA SER A 270 5.34 -31.39 -16.00
C SER A 270 4.10 -32.25 -16.07
#